data_906522b0a2e31daffe9923501bd8d9bb
#
_entry.id   906522b0a2e31daffe9923501bd8d9bb
#
_cell.length_a   1.000
_cell.length_b   1.000
_cell.length_c   1.000
_cell.angle_alpha   90.00
_cell.angle_beta   90.00
_cell.angle_gamma   90.00
#
_symmetry.space_group_name_H-M   'P 1'
#
loop_
_entity.id
_entity.type
_entity.pdbx_description
1 polymer ?
#
loop_
_entity_poly.entity_id
_entity_poly.type
_entity_poly.pdbx_seq_one_letter_code
_entity_poly.pdbx_strand_id
1 'polypeptide(L)'
;MGRDVGAVGIDVEPAESLPSELLDLVATPQERLRLGDDPYHGRLLFVAKEAVYKAVYPLDQTFLDHHDVQVSFAERKAIVRNGRVVELRFCIAAHLVALAFLPNLR
;
A
#
# COMPACT_ATOMS: atom_id res chain seq x y z
N MET A 1 -11.71 -20.49 9.09
CA MET A 1 -11.30 -19.80 10.30
C MET A 1 -10.53 -18.55 9.96
N GLY A 2 -10.79 -17.49 10.69
CA GLY A 2 -10.11 -16.21 10.46
C GLY A 2 -8.66 -16.20 10.90
N ARG A 3 -8.18 -17.25 11.51
CA ARG A 3 -6.80 -17.28 12.01
C ARG A 3 -5.74 -17.21 10.91
N ASP A 4 -6.17 -17.35 9.66
CA ASP A 4 -5.21 -17.28 8.56
C ASP A 4 -4.73 -15.85 8.30
N VAL A 5 -5.36 -14.88 8.92
CA VAL A 5 -5.02 -13.47 8.73
C VAL A 5 -4.62 -12.88 10.08
N GLY A 6 -3.37 -12.39 10.17
CA GLY A 6 -2.86 -11.79 11.39
C GLY A 6 -3.25 -10.34 11.56
N ALA A 7 -3.42 -9.61 10.45
CA ALA A 7 -3.81 -8.21 10.48
C ALA A 7 -4.35 -7.81 9.14
N VAL A 8 -5.25 -6.83 9.12
CA VAL A 8 -5.89 -6.34 7.90
C VAL A 8 -5.98 -4.82 7.95
N GLY A 9 -5.72 -4.18 6.81
CA GLY A 9 -5.96 -2.76 6.62
C GLY A 9 -6.64 -2.55 5.27
N ILE A 10 -7.59 -1.64 5.22
CA ILE A 10 -8.32 -1.31 4.00
C ILE A 10 -8.29 0.20 3.81
N ASP A 11 -8.04 0.63 2.59
CA ASP A 11 -8.18 2.04 2.25
C ASP A 11 -8.95 2.17 0.95
N VAL A 12 -9.78 3.19 0.85
CA VAL A 12 -10.66 3.45 -0.29
C VAL A 12 -10.55 4.93 -0.65
N GLU A 13 -10.31 5.21 -1.93
CA GLU A 13 -10.23 6.58 -2.44
C GLU A 13 -10.97 6.66 -3.77
N PRO A 14 -11.53 7.83 -4.13
CA PRO A 14 -12.07 7.99 -5.47
C PRO A 14 -11.00 7.75 -6.52
N ALA A 15 -11.41 7.23 -7.69
CA ALA A 15 -10.47 6.96 -8.78
C ALA A 15 -10.11 8.28 -9.47
N GLU A 16 -9.20 9.01 -8.86
CA GLU A 16 -8.70 10.30 -9.34
C GLU A 16 -7.17 10.26 -9.34
N SER A 17 -6.56 11.04 -10.21
CA SER A 17 -5.10 11.10 -10.23
C SER A 17 -4.58 11.77 -8.97
N LEU A 18 -3.39 11.35 -8.53
CA LEU A 18 -2.70 12.01 -7.44
C LEU A 18 -2.04 13.27 -7.98
N PRO A 19 -2.19 14.42 -7.31
CA PRO A 19 -1.48 15.62 -7.73
C PRO A 19 0.01 15.37 -7.83
N SER A 20 0.64 15.89 -8.88
CA SER A 20 2.04 15.60 -9.15
C SER A 20 2.96 16.05 -8.04
N GLU A 21 2.63 17.14 -7.35
CA GLU A 21 3.46 17.63 -6.26
C GLU A 21 3.44 16.70 -5.04
N LEU A 22 2.44 15.82 -4.94
CA LEU A 22 2.38 14.85 -3.85
C LEU A 22 3.08 13.54 -4.20
N LEU A 23 3.36 13.32 -5.49
CA LEU A 23 3.91 12.06 -5.91
C LEU A 23 5.28 11.78 -5.29
N ASP A 24 6.12 12.82 -5.16
CA ASP A 24 7.44 12.66 -4.54
C ASP A 24 7.35 12.33 -3.06
N LEU A 25 6.27 12.76 -2.40
CA LEU A 25 6.08 12.46 -0.99
C LEU A 25 5.60 11.02 -0.79
N VAL A 26 4.89 10.47 -1.77
CA VAL A 26 4.28 9.15 -1.66
C VAL A 26 5.18 8.07 -2.22
N ALA A 27 5.80 8.30 -3.38
CA ALA A 27 6.55 7.27 -4.11
C ALA A 27 8.03 7.35 -3.82
N THR A 28 8.64 6.18 -3.57
CA THR A 28 10.09 6.08 -3.52
C THR A 28 10.64 6.24 -4.94
N PRO A 29 11.94 6.55 -5.08
CA PRO A 29 12.53 6.63 -6.43
C PRO A 29 12.32 5.37 -7.27
N GLN A 30 12.38 4.21 -6.64
CA GLN A 30 12.18 2.94 -7.36
C GLN A 30 10.73 2.79 -7.81
N GLU A 31 9.79 3.18 -6.96
CA GLU A 31 8.37 3.14 -7.33
C GLU A 31 8.08 4.11 -8.47
N ARG A 32 8.71 5.30 -8.43
CA ARG A 32 8.55 6.28 -9.49
C ARG A 32 8.93 5.72 -10.85
N LEU A 33 10.01 4.96 -10.91
CA LEU A 33 10.47 4.38 -12.18
C LEU A 33 9.48 3.38 -12.75
N ARG A 34 8.64 2.78 -11.92
CA ARG A 34 7.72 1.73 -12.33
C ARG A 34 6.28 2.19 -12.52
N LEU A 35 5.97 3.43 -12.16
CA LEU A 35 4.59 3.92 -12.25
C LEU A 35 4.10 4.07 -13.68
N GLY A 36 4.99 4.37 -14.62
CA GLY A 36 4.58 4.59 -15.99
C GLY A 36 3.74 5.84 -16.14
N ASP A 37 2.89 5.86 -17.16
CA ASP A 37 2.12 7.04 -17.53
C ASP A 37 0.67 7.01 -17.07
N ASP A 38 0.24 5.94 -16.40
CA ASP A 38 -1.12 5.84 -15.93
C ASP A 38 -1.36 6.84 -14.79
N PRO A 39 -2.28 7.79 -14.95
CA PRO A 39 -2.45 8.84 -13.95
C PRO A 39 -3.00 8.33 -12.62
N TYR A 40 -3.58 7.15 -12.61
CA TYR A 40 -4.15 6.60 -11.37
C TYR A 40 -3.15 5.77 -10.57
N HIS A 41 -2.00 5.41 -11.14
CA HIS A 41 -1.02 4.59 -10.43
C HIS A 41 -0.49 5.28 -9.18
N GLY A 42 -0.27 6.59 -9.25
CA GLY A 42 0.16 7.34 -8.07
C GLY A 42 -0.87 7.31 -6.96
N ARG A 43 -2.14 7.47 -7.32
CA ARG A 43 -3.22 7.38 -6.32
C ARG A 43 -3.33 5.97 -5.77
N LEU A 44 -3.22 4.96 -6.62
CA LEU A 44 -3.28 3.57 -6.18
C LEU A 44 -2.13 3.26 -5.23
N LEU A 45 -0.95 3.80 -5.51
CA LEU A 45 0.20 3.65 -4.61
C LEU A 45 -0.10 4.26 -3.24
N PHE A 46 -0.69 5.45 -3.23
CA PHE A 46 -1.09 6.10 -1.98
C PHE A 46 -2.07 5.24 -1.20
N VAL A 47 -3.11 4.72 -1.88
CA VAL A 47 -4.13 3.87 -1.25
C VAL A 47 -3.48 2.61 -0.67
N ALA A 48 -2.56 2.00 -1.43
CA ALA A 48 -1.86 0.80 -0.96
C ALA A 48 -1.07 1.08 0.32
N LYS A 49 -0.35 2.20 0.35
CA LYS A 49 0.47 2.53 1.52
C LYS A 49 -0.37 2.87 2.73
N GLU A 50 -1.51 3.52 2.53
CA GLU A 50 -2.44 3.78 3.63
C GLU A 50 -3.01 2.48 4.19
N ALA A 51 -3.35 1.54 3.31
CA ALA A 51 -3.85 0.23 3.75
C ALA A 51 -2.78 -0.53 4.54
N VAL A 52 -1.53 -0.50 4.06
CA VAL A 52 -0.41 -1.14 4.76
C VAL A 52 -0.25 -0.53 6.16
N TYR A 53 -0.27 0.78 6.26
CA TYR A 53 -0.13 1.45 7.55
C TYR A 53 -1.23 1.00 8.51
N LYS A 54 -2.48 0.95 8.01
CA LYS A 54 -3.62 0.51 8.85
C LYS A 54 -3.46 -0.93 9.31
N ALA A 55 -2.84 -1.78 8.50
CA ALA A 55 -2.63 -3.18 8.87
C ALA A 55 -1.52 -3.34 9.90
N VAL A 56 -0.42 -2.61 9.76
CA VAL A 56 0.77 -2.87 10.59
C VAL A 56 0.86 -2.01 11.83
N TYR A 57 0.25 -0.83 11.85
CA TYR A 57 0.35 0.05 13.01
C TYR A 57 -0.15 -0.61 14.30
N PRO A 58 -1.30 -1.31 14.29
CA PRO A 58 -1.75 -1.96 15.53
C PRO A 58 -0.76 -2.99 16.07
N LEU A 59 0.06 -3.57 15.19
CA LEU A 59 1.04 -4.57 15.61
C LEU A 59 2.33 -3.93 16.09
N ASP A 60 2.81 -2.93 15.38
CA ASP A 60 4.15 -2.41 15.58
C ASP A 60 4.19 -1.11 16.36
N GLN A 61 3.08 -0.40 16.45
CA GLN A 61 2.96 0.89 17.15
C GLN A 61 4.03 1.87 16.67
N THR A 62 4.42 1.77 15.40
CA THR A 62 5.47 2.59 14.81
C THR A 62 4.87 3.44 13.71
N PHE A 63 5.12 4.74 13.76
CA PHE A 63 4.70 5.63 12.70
C PHE A 63 5.56 5.39 11.46
N LEU A 64 4.91 5.33 10.29
CA LEU A 64 5.59 5.10 9.03
C LEU A 64 5.31 6.25 8.08
N ASP A 65 6.38 6.76 7.48
CA ASP A 65 6.29 7.62 6.31
C ASP A 65 5.98 6.78 5.08
N HIS A 66 5.49 7.42 4.03
CA HIS A 66 5.25 6.70 2.78
C HIS A 66 6.52 6.06 2.23
N HIS A 67 7.68 6.68 2.42
CA HIS A 67 8.95 6.14 1.95
C HIS A 67 9.47 4.98 2.79
N ASP A 68 8.84 4.70 3.92
CA ASP A 68 9.17 3.52 4.73
C ASP A 68 8.52 2.25 4.21
N VAL A 69 7.70 2.36 3.19
CA VAL A 69 6.96 1.24 2.61
C VAL A 69 7.27 1.19 1.12
N GLN A 70 7.76 0.05 0.66
CA GLN A 70 8.06 -0.17 -0.75
C GLN A 70 7.01 -1.13 -1.32
N VAL A 71 6.25 -0.66 -2.32
CA VAL A 71 5.16 -1.43 -2.91
C VAL A 71 5.58 -1.99 -4.26
N SER A 72 5.24 -3.23 -4.52
CA SER A 72 5.35 -3.85 -5.83
C SER A 72 3.95 -4.27 -6.28
N PHE A 73 3.41 -3.61 -7.31
CA PHE A 73 2.13 -3.99 -7.86
C PHE A 73 2.20 -5.35 -8.56
N ALA A 74 3.31 -5.62 -9.22
CA ALA A 74 3.50 -6.87 -9.95
C ALA A 74 3.43 -8.07 -9.00
N GLU A 75 4.03 -7.94 -7.83
CA GLU A 75 4.07 -9.01 -6.83
C GLU A 75 2.91 -8.94 -5.86
N ARG A 76 2.17 -7.84 -5.87
CA ARG A 76 1.07 -7.59 -4.94
C ARG A 76 1.52 -7.73 -3.50
N LYS A 77 2.64 -7.06 -3.20
CA LYS A 77 3.25 -7.08 -1.88
C LYS A 77 3.84 -5.73 -1.56
N ALA A 78 4.00 -5.47 -0.26
CA ALA A 78 4.72 -4.32 0.24
C ALA A 78 5.74 -4.79 1.26
N ILE A 79 6.89 -4.11 1.28
CA ILE A 79 7.92 -4.39 2.28
C ILE A 79 8.06 -3.14 3.13
N VAL A 80 7.87 -3.30 4.43
CA VAL A 80 8.01 -2.23 5.40
C VAL A 80 9.47 -2.13 5.81
N ARG A 81 9.90 -0.94 6.19
CA ARG A 81 11.30 -0.69 6.55
C ARG A 81 11.84 -1.68 7.57
N ASN A 82 10.99 -2.17 8.49
CA ASN A 82 11.41 -3.14 9.50
C ASN A 82 11.50 -4.56 8.97
N GLY A 83 11.30 -4.76 7.67
CA GLY A 83 11.40 -6.09 7.05
C GLY A 83 10.08 -6.83 6.94
N ARG A 84 9.00 -6.29 7.50
CA ARG A 84 7.70 -6.95 7.44
C ARG A 84 7.18 -6.97 6.00
N VAL A 85 6.70 -8.12 5.56
CA VAL A 85 6.15 -8.29 4.21
C VAL A 85 4.63 -8.37 4.32
N VAL A 86 3.94 -7.54 3.55
CA VAL A 86 2.49 -7.40 3.60
C VAL A 86 1.93 -7.79 2.23
N GLU A 87 0.90 -8.62 2.22
CA GLU A 87 0.18 -8.98 1.00
C GLU A 87 -0.80 -7.89 0.64
N LEU A 88 -0.98 -7.66 -0.66
CA LEU A 88 -1.89 -6.63 -1.16
C LEU A 88 -2.86 -7.22 -2.15
N ARG A 89 -4.08 -6.70 -2.13
CA ARG A 89 -5.09 -6.97 -3.15
C ARG A 89 -5.75 -5.66 -3.52
N PHE A 90 -6.15 -5.52 -4.76
CA PHE A 90 -6.69 -4.28 -5.29
C PHE A 90 -8.01 -4.50 -5.99
N CYS A 91 -8.88 -3.51 -5.90
CA CYS A 91 -10.07 -3.43 -6.74
C CYS A 91 -10.10 -2.03 -7.34
N ILE A 92 -10.22 -1.95 -8.64
CA ILE A 92 -10.17 -0.69 -9.37
C ILE A 92 -11.46 -0.51 -10.14
N ALA A 93 -12.22 0.52 -9.78
CA ALA A 93 -13.49 0.85 -10.42
C ALA A 93 -13.69 2.35 -10.29
N ALA A 94 -14.89 2.80 -9.92
CA ALA A 94 -15.12 4.21 -9.61
C ALA A 94 -14.32 4.64 -8.39
N HIS A 95 -13.94 3.68 -7.52
CA HIS A 95 -13.06 3.90 -6.39
C HIS A 95 -11.89 2.95 -6.49
N LEU A 96 -10.78 3.37 -5.92
CA LEU A 96 -9.59 2.53 -5.78
C LEU A 96 -9.60 1.96 -4.38
N VAL A 97 -9.54 0.64 -4.27
CA VAL A 97 -9.57 -0.06 -2.99
C VAL A 97 -8.31 -0.88 -2.87
N ALA A 98 -7.63 -0.76 -1.75
CA ALA A 98 -6.51 -1.63 -1.43
C ALA A 98 -6.79 -2.35 -0.13
N LEU A 99 -6.55 -3.65 -0.14
CA LEU A 99 -6.62 -4.51 1.02
C LEU A 99 -5.20 -4.98 1.33
N ALA A 100 -4.72 -4.65 2.51
CA ALA A 100 -3.42 -5.09 2.99
C ALA A 100 -3.63 -6.11 4.09
N PHE A 101 -2.88 -7.21 4.06
CA PHE A 101 -3.04 -8.20 5.12
C PHE A 101 -1.73 -8.92 5.37
N LEU A 102 -1.61 -9.37 6.61
CA LEU A 102 -0.49 -10.18 7.06
C LEU A 102 -1.03 -11.57 7.36
N PRO A 103 -0.60 -12.58 6.59
CA PRO A 103 -1.00 -13.94 6.91
C PRO A 103 -0.50 -14.32 8.29
N ASN A 104 -1.29 -15.15 8.97
CA ASN A 104 -0.92 -15.63 10.29
C ASN A 104 0.02 -16.80 10.11
N LEU A 105 1.32 -16.55 10.21
CA LEU A 105 2.33 -17.60 10.03
C LEU A 105 2.50 -18.40 11.31
N ARG A 106 2.66 -19.69 11.13
CA ARG A 106 2.74 -20.61 12.26
C ARG A 106 4.09 -21.23 12.38
#